data_08259302489bd579b31f58a53fdf4b6c
#
_entry.id   08259302489bd579b31f58a53fdf4b6c
#
_cell.length_a   1.000
_cell.length_b   1.000
_cell.length_c   1.000
_cell.angle_alpha   90.00
_cell.angle_beta   90.00
_cell.angle_gamma   90.00
#
_symmetry.space_group_name_H-M   'P 1'
#
loop_
_entity.id
_entity.type
_entity.pdbx_description
1 polymer ?
#
loop_
_entity_poly.entity_id
_entity_poly.type
_entity_poly.pdbx_seq_one_letter_code
_entity_poly.pdbx_strand_id
1 'polypeptide(L)'
;MNFLNIEGQGLALEAIDFQTPEFAETIVGYIDKIFKCKNGKEADASDEAKKMKKAFLDKTGMNLQIKFNTDYPPCMMPVHINPDSILGDDFFKRHYATDGTKIIKDIEKLNSGTIDLRNAKVTGIFSSLPVDIYMGFDDLKRSGLSSREIAAVLMHEVGHAFVGFELTFNTLLTNQILLATHKSLVNKDHTQYEYVLKTTERVLGENSGIYTELKDETDSKVVTVVLMTKFNEKRRSELGTAAYDYSAYEALADNFATRMGLGRELVTGLETILRIHGAPEYHRGTRITILVVQVVMNVYLSVLGIIGGPVGMLIMGALIFLLMTWGSSDGAKGNNTYDKLTIRYRRIREQIINYLKNRNLDQKLVKKLLQDLNVIDKVIEDARDYTSFYGVIGNIIYPSNWVLSSRKNTQRVLEELAANDLYVKVAQLRSK
;
A
#
# COMPACT_ATOMS: atom_id res chain seq x y z
N MET A 1 -13.14 18.07 9.25
CA MET A 1 -12.93 16.76 9.90
C MET A 1 -13.14 15.69 8.86
N ASN A 2 -12.07 14.99 8.44
CA ASN A 2 -12.18 13.94 7.43
C ASN A 2 -12.50 12.60 8.10
N PHE A 3 -13.75 12.42 8.56
CA PHE A 3 -14.31 11.10 8.87
C PHE A 3 -14.27 10.17 7.64
N LEU A 4 -14.32 10.74 6.44
CA LEU A 4 -14.26 10.07 5.15
C LEU A 4 -13.00 9.23 4.91
N ASN A 5 -11.88 9.54 5.58
CA ASN A 5 -10.62 8.81 5.36
C ASN A 5 -10.58 7.48 6.12
N ILE A 6 -11.36 7.32 7.18
CA ILE A 6 -11.42 6.09 8.00
C ILE A 6 -12.34 5.07 7.34
N GLU A 7 -13.51 5.52 6.88
CA GLU A 7 -14.41 4.66 6.08
C GLU A 7 -13.74 4.19 4.79
N GLY A 8 -13.01 5.09 4.10
CA GLY A 8 -12.28 4.75 2.90
C GLY A 8 -11.22 3.68 3.09
N GLN A 9 -10.46 3.74 4.16
CA GLN A 9 -9.43 2.72 4.47
C GLN A 9 -10.07 1.37 4.85
N GLY A 10 -11.20 1.37 5.54
CA GLY A 10 -11.96 0.14 5.85
C GLY A 10 -12.44 -0.55 4.57
N LEU A 11 -13.03 0.20 3.64
CA LEU A 11 -13.50 -0.31 2.35
C LEU A 11 -12.35 -0.84 1.48
N ALA A 12 -11.21 -0.17 1.47
CA ALA A 12 -10.01 -0.64 0.77
C ALA A 12 -9.53 -2.00 1.29
N LEU A 13 -9.60 -2.22 2.60
CA LEU A 13 -9.22 -3.49 3.21
C LEU A 13 -10.20 -4.62 2.87
N GLU A 14 -11.46 -4.31 2.59
CA GLU A 14 -12.49 -5.27 2.17
C GLU A 14 -12.49 -5.54 0.67
N ALA A 15 -11.82 -4.72 -0.14
CA ALA A 15 -11.77 -4.89 -1.59
C ALA A 15 -11.10 -6.21 -2.02
N ILE A 16 -10.20 -6.76 -1.21
CA ILE A 16 -9.52 -8.03 -1.44
C ILE A 16 -10.17 -9.10 -0.55
N ASP A 17 -10.94 -10.00 -1.14
CA ASP A 17 -11.71 -11.02 -0.40
C ASP A 17 -11.46 -12.45 -0.90
N PHE A 18 -10.23 -12.77 -1.27
CA PHE A 18 -9.87 -14.15 -1.58
C PHE A 18 -9.03 -14.75 -0.47
N GLN A 19 -8.98 -16.10 -0.45
CA GLN A 19 -8.12 -16.86 0.46
C GLN A 19 -7.60 -18.09 -0.24
N THR A 20 -6.29 -18.16 -0.40
CA THR A 20 -5.65 -19.27 -1.12
C THR A 20 -4.35 -19.69 -0.41
N PRO A 21 -4.42 -20.17 0.84
CA PRO A 21 -3.22 -20.58 1.57
C PRO A 21 -2.46 -21.72 0.87
N GLU A 22 -3.15 -22.61 0.14
CA GLU A 22 -2.52 -23.70 -0.62
C GLU A 22 -1.64 -23.17 -1.74
N PHE A 23 -2.05 -22.07 -2.39
CA PHE A 23 -1.23 -21.42 -3.40
C PHE A 23 0.03 -20.80 -2.78
N ALA A 24 -0.10 -20.16 -1.61
CA ALA A 24 1.04 -19.62 -0.90
C ALA A 24 2.04 -20.72 -0.48
N GLU A 25 1.57 -21.88 0.01
CA GLU A 25 2.44 -23.01 0.32
C GLU A 25 3.19 -23.53 -0.92
N THR A 26 2.53 -23.54 -2.07
CA THR A 26 3.19 -23.90 -3.35
C THR A 26 4.31 -22.94 -3.69
N ILE A 27 4.10 -21.63 -3.52
CA ILE A 27 5.11 -20.60 -3.76
C ILE A 27 6.25 -20.70 -2.75
N VAL A 28 5.95 -20.92 -1.46
CA VAL A 28 6.95 -21.19 -0.42
C VAL A 28 7.86 -22.37 -0.82
N GLY A 29 7.27 -23.44 -1.34
CA GLY A 29 8.02 -24.62 -1.82
C GLY A 29 8.96 -24.29 -3.00
N TYR A 30 8.58 -23.40 -3.91
CA TYR A 30 9.47 -22.92 -4.96
C TYR A 30 10.58 -22.02 -4.41
N ILE A 31 10.25 -21.08 -3.54
CA ILE A 31 11.23 -20.20 -2.89
C ILE A 31 12.28 -21.00 -2.13
N ASP A 32 11.87 -22.02 -1.35
CA ASP A 32 12.79 -22.87 -0.62
C ASP A 32 13.84 -23.54 -1.51
N LYS A 33 13.45 -23.95 -2.71
CA LYS A 33 14.35 -24.55 -3.70
C LYS A 33 15.22 -23.51 -4.40
N ILE A 34 14.63 -22.37 -4.79
CA ILE A 34 15.34 -21.27 -5.46
C ILE A 34 16.47 -20.75 -4.56
N PHE A 35 16.23 -20.59 -3.26
CA PHE A 35 17.24 -20.07 -2.32
C PHE A 35 18.35 -21.11 -1.93
N LYS A 36 18.26 -22.33 -2.45
CA LYS A 36 19.38 -23.30 -2.43
C LYS A 36 20.39 -23.08 -3.55
N CYS A 37 20.08 -22.26 -4.56
CA CYS A 37 21.02 -21.84 -5.59
C CYS A 37 22.21 -21.06 -4.99
N LYS A 38 23.29 -20.99 -5.76
CA LYS A 38 24.54 -20.32 -5.30
C LYS A 38 24.41 -18.80 -5.34
N ASN A 39 23.73 -18.27 -6.36
CA ASN A 39 23.59 -16.84 -6.61
C ASN A 39 22.29 -16.52 -7.38
N GLY A 40 21.97 -15.23 -7.52
CA GLY A 40 20.76 -14.76 -8.20
C GLY A 40 20.69 -15.17 -9.67
N LYS A 41 21.81 -15.26 -10.39
CA LYS A 41 21.83 -15.68 -11.80
C LYS A 41 21.39 -17.13 -11.96
N GLU A 42 21.88 -18.03 -11.09
CA GLU A 42 21.44 -19.44 -11.07
C GLU A 42 19.98 -19.54 -10.65
N ALA A 43 19.54 -18.73 -9.68
CA ALA A 43 18.17 -18.65 -9.23
C ALA A 43 17.21 -18.26 -10.38
N ASP A 44 17.53 -17.23 -11.16
CA ASP A 44 16.73 -16.80 -12.32
C ASP A 44 16.64 -17.87 -13.41
N ALA A 45 17.71 -18.62 -13.62
CA ALA A 45 17.77 -19.69 -14.63
C ALA A 45 17.10 -20.99 -14.19
N SER A 46 16.77 -21.14 -12.89
CA SER A 46 16.24 -22.37 -12.30
C SER A 46 14.88 -22.75 -12.88
N ASP A 47 14.59 -24.05 -12.92
CA ASP A 47 13.28 -24.53 -13.34
C ASP A 47 12.19 -24.19 -12.32
N GLU A 48 12.55 -24.07 -11.04
CA GLU A 48 11.67 -23.64 -9.97
C GLU A 48 11.20 -22.19 -10.16
N ALA A 49 12.06 -21.29 -10.59
CA ALA A 49 11.68 -19.92 -10.92
C ALA A 49 10.71 -19.86 -12.12
N LYS A 50 10.94 -20.68 -13.16
CA LYS A 50 10.02 -20.79 -14.29
C LYS A 50 8.66 -21.36 -13.88
N LYS A 51 8.63 -22.43 -13.07
CA LYS A 51 7.40 -23.03 -12.53
C LYS A 51 6.65 -22.04 -11.65
N MET A 52 7.33 -21.28 -10.83
CA MET A 52 6.74 -20.25 -9.99
C MET A 52 6.06 -19.16 -10.82
N LYS A 53 6.75 -18.61 -11.83
CA LYS A 53 6.16 -17.63 -12.77
C LYS A 53 4.91 -18.19 -13.47
N LYS A 54 4.97 -19.45 -13.92
CA LYS A 54 3.82 -20.12 -14.51
C LYS A 54 2.67 -20.29 -13.51
N ALA A 55 2.95 -20.67 -12.27
CA ALA A 55 1.94 -20.82 -11.23
C ALA A 55 1.21 -19.49 -10.95
N PHE A 56 1.91 -18.36 -10.94
CA PHE A 56 1.29 -17.05 -10.85
C PHE A 56 0.41 -16.74 -12.07
N LEU A 57 0.91 -16.98 -13.28
CA LEU A 57 0.13 -16.76 -14.50
C LEU A 57 -1.16 -17.61 -14.51
N ASP A 58 -1.07 -18.90 -14.18
CA ASP A 58 -2.21 -19.81 -14.14
C ASP A 58 -3.23 -19.41 -13.07
N LYS A 59 -2.77 -18.94 -11.90
CA LYS A 59 -3.64 -18.57 -10.79
C LYS A 59 -4.25 -17.18 -10.96
N THR A 60 -3.43 -16.20 -11.32
CA THR A 60 -3.80 -14.77 -11.28
C THR A 60 -4.02 -14.16 -12.66
N GLY A 61 -3.61 -14.83 -13.71
CA GLY A 61 -3.57 -14.26 -15.06
C GLY A 61 -2.45 -13.23 -15.28
N MET A 62 -1.60 -12.95 -14.27
CA MET A 62 -0.53 -11.96 -14.38
C MET A 62 0.74 -12.54 -14.98
N ASN A 63 1.31 -11.86 -15.97
CA ASN A 63 2.60 -12.18 -16.56
C ASN A 63 3.75 -11.61 -15.73
N LEU A 64 4.08 -12.25 -14.60
CA LEU A 64 5.12 -11.78 -13.69
C LEU A 64 6.52 -12.15 -14.19
N GLN A 65 7.39 -11.15 -14.26
CA GLN A 65 8.82 -11.29 -14.55
C GLN A 65 9.62 -11.13 -13.26
N ILE A 66 9.64 -12.18 -12.43
CA ILE A 66 10.35 -12.19 -11.16
C ILE A 66 11.83 -12.37 -11.43
N LYS A 67 12.67 -11.43 -10.95
CA LYS A 67 14.12 -11.36 -11.17
C LYS A 67 14.85 -11.41 -9.84
N PHE A 68 15.72 -12.41 -9.67
CA PHE A 68 16.53 -12.60 -8.47
C PHE A 68 17.94 -12.02 -8.62
N ASN A 69 18.46 -11.96 -9.85
CA ASN A 69 19.79 -11.40 -10.14
C ASN A 69 19.68 -9.87 -10.28
N THR A 70 19.71 -9.19 -9.16
CA THR A 70 19.61 -7.73 -9.09
C THR A 70 20.39 -7.19 -7.90
N ASP A 71 20.96 -5.98 -8.06
CA ASP A 71 21.65 -5.22 -7.00
C ASP A 71 20.68 -4.33 -6.21
N TYR A 72 19.40 -4.35 -6.54
CA TYR A 72 18.40 -3.61 -5.78
C TYR A 72 18.16 -4.25 -4.42
N PRO A 73 17.94 -3.43 -3.38
CA PRO A 73 17.57 -3.95 -2.08
C PRO A 73 16.28 -4.76 -2.18
N PRO A 74 16.10 -5.77 -1.31
CA PRO A 74 14.91 -6.60 -1.33
C PRO A 74 13.65 -5.74 -1.24
N CYS A 75 12.64 -6.09 -2.04
CA CYS A 75 11.27 -5.57 -1.92
C CYS A 75 11.09 -4.09 -2.27
N MET A 76 11.89 -3.51 -3.11
CA MET A 76 11.90 -2.06 -3.31
C MET A 76 11.49 -1.58 -4.71
N MET A 77 11.08 -2.47 -5.61
CA MET A 77 10.73 -2.00 -6.96
C MET A 77 9.23 -1.90 -7.13
N PRO A 78 8.71 -0.69 -7.26
CA PRO A 78 7.33 -0.50 -7.67
C PRO A 78 7.14 -1.09 -9.07
N VAL A 79 6.00 -1.68 -9.30
CA VAL A 79 5.60 -2.11 -10.63
C VAL A 79 5.44 -0.88 -11.50
N HIS A 80 6.38 -0.66 -12.41
CA HIS A 80 6.29 0.40 -13.40
C HIS A 80 5.38 -0.05 -14.54
N ILE A 81 4.09 0.26 -14.42
CA ILE A 81 3.17 0.11 -15.53
C ILE A 81 3.29 1.37 -16.38
N ASN A 82 3.97 1.25 -17.52
CA ASN A 82 4.04 2.34 -18.46
C ASN A 82 2.71 2.42 -19.25
N PRO A 83 2.02 3.59 -19.28
CA PRO A 83 0.85 3.78 -20.15
C PRO A 83 1.11 3.41 -21.62
N ASP A 84 2.32 3.64 -22.13
CA ASP A 84 2.69 3.26 -23.49
C ASP A 84 2.67 1.75 -23.73
N SER A 85 2.95 0.92 -22.70
CA SER A 85 2.85 -0.53 -22.80
C SER A 85 1.39 -1.00 -22.90
N ILE A 86 0.44 -0.24 -22.38
CA ILE A 86 -1.00 -0.52 -22.46
C ILE A 86 -1.59 0.02 -23.75
N LEU A 87 -1.33 1.28 -24.08
CA LEU A 87 -1.98 2.00 -25.17
C LEU A 87 -1.10 2.12 -26.43
N GLY A 88 0.21 1.84 -26.33
CA GLY A 88 1.20 1.90 -27.39
C GLY A 88 2.02 3.19 -27.41
N ASP A 89 3.16 3.16 -28.10
CA ASP A 89 4.20 4.20 -28.10
C ASP A 89 3.74 5.60 -28.53
N ASP A 90 2.59 5.71 -29.17
CA ASP A 90 2.02 6.98 -29.59
C ASP A 90 1.00 7.58 -28.62
N PHE A 91 0.87 7.03 -27.38
CA PHE A 91 -0.14 7.47 -26.43
C PHE A 91 -0.11 8.99 -26.19
N PHE A 92 1.04 9.55 -25.87
CA PHE A 92 1.18 10.98 -25.62
C PHE A 92 0.92 11.81 -26.89
N LYS A 93 1.32 11.34 -28.07
CA LYS A 93 1.02 12.01 -29.34
C LYS A 93 -0.49 12.00 -29.65
N ARG A 94 -1.17 10.88 -29.37
CA ARG A 94 -2.63 10.77 -29.53
C ARG A 94 -3.40 11.67 -28.56
N HIS A 95 -2.85 11.90 -27.38
CA HIS A 95 -3.46 12.76 -26.37
C HIS A 95 -3.65 14.21 -26.90
N TYR A 96 -2.71 14.67 -27.73
CA TYR A 96 -2.78 15.97 -28.40
C TYR A 96 -3.45 15.90 -29.78
N ALA A 97 -3.80 14.71 -30.28
CA ALA A 97 -4.48 14.58 -31.56
C ALA A 97 -5.90 15.14 -31.50
N THR A 98 -6.34 15.80 -32.57
CA THR A 98 -7.71 16.33 -32.70
C THR A 98 -8.73 15.22 -33.00
N ASP A 99 -8.27 14.06 -33.43
CA ASP A 99 -9.12 12.93 -33.84
C ASP A 99 -9.64 12.15 -32.63
N GLY A 100 -10.92 12.33 -32.32
CA GLY A 100 -11.61 11.66 -31.21
C GLY A 100 -11.75 10.13 -31.38
N THR A 101 -11.70 9.63 -32.61
CA THR A 101 -11.85 8.19 -32.91
C THR A 101 -10.71 7.35 -32.31
N LYS A 102 -9.51 7.89 -32.19
CA LYS A 102 -8.38 7.20 -31.56
C LYS A 102 -8.57 7.07 -30.05
N ILE A 103 -9.14 8.10 -29.42
CA ILE A 103 -9.42 8.10 -27.98
C ILE A 103 -10.50 7.06 -27.63
N ILE A 104 -11.52 6.93 -28.47
CA ILE A 104 -12.57 5.90 -28.32
C ILE A 104 -11.95 4.51 -28.41
N LYS A 105 -11.07 4.26 -29.37
CA LYS A 105 -10.36 2.98 -29.50
C LYS A 105 -9.51 2.66 -28.25
N ASP A 106 -8.87 3.68 -27.64
CA ASP A 106 -8.13 3.49 -26.41
C ASP A 106 -9.07 3.15 -25.24
N ILE A 107 -10.25 3.76 -25.14
CA ILE A 107 -11.28 3.43 -24.15
C ILE A 107 -11.76 1.98 -24.35
N GLU A 108 -12.06 1.58 -25.58
CA GLU A 108 -12.48 0.21 -25.91
C GLU A 108 -11.40 -0.82 -25.57
N LYS A 109 -10.13 -0.50 -25.86
CA LYS A 109 -8.99 -1.34 -25.53
C LYS A 109 -8.83 -1.50 -24.02
N LEU A 110 -8.95 -0.42 -23.25
CA LEU A 110 -8.92 -0.47 -21.79
C LEU A 110 -10.07 -1.33 -21.24
N ASN A 111 -11.26 -1.20 -21.79
CA ASN A 111 -12.43 -1.99 -21.38
C ASN A 111 -12.38 -3.46 -21.80
N SER A 112 -11.41 -3.88 -22.62
CA SER A 112 -11.26 -5.28 -23.04
C SER A 112 -10.64 -6.19 -21.97
N GLY A 113 -10.09 -5.63 -20.90
CA GLY A 113 -9.51 -6.35 -19.78
C GLY A 113 -10.24 -6.06 -18.48
N THR A 114 -10.08 -6.95 -17.51
CA THR A 114 -10.61 -6.79 -16.17
C THR A 114 -9.54 -7.01 -15.13
N ILE A 115 -9.66 -6.29 -14.02
CA ILE A 115 -8.84 -6.46 -12.82
C ILE A 115 -9.81 -6.76 -11.68
N ASP A 116 -9.77 -8.01 -11.21
CA ASP A 116 -10.64 -8.47 -10.13
C ASP A 116 -9.80 -8.62 -8.85
N LEU A 117 -9.83 -7.59 -8.02
CA LEU A 117 -9.13 -7.60 -6.73
C LEU A 117 -9.71 -8.64 -5.77
N ARG A 118 -11.02 -8.94 -5.87
CA ARG A 118 -11.67 -9.90 -4.97
C ARG A 118 -11.18 -11.32 -5.18
N ASN A 119 -10.93 -11.70 -6.44
CA ASN A 119 -10.46 -13.03 -6.80
C ASN A 119 -8.97 -13.07 -7.14
N ALA A 120 -8.27 -11.96 -7.01
CA ALA A 120 -6.86 -11.79 -7.42
C ALA A 120 -6.60 -12.26 -8.86
N LYS A 121 -7.43 -11.79 -9.79
CA LYS A 121 -7.37 -12.23 -11.19
C LYS A 121 -7.38 -11.06 -12.16
N VAL A 122 -6.54 -11.13 -13.17
CA VAL A 122 -6.55 -10.20 -14.30
C VAL A 122 -6.86 -10.94 -15.59
N THR A 123 -7.52 -10.26 -16.54
CA THR A 123 -7.87 -10.82 -17.85
C THR A 123 -7.61 -9.82 -18.97
N GLY A 124 -7.75 -10.27 -20.22
CA GLY A 124 -7.64 -9.43 -21.41
C GLY A 124 -6.26 -8.79 -21.54
N ILE A 125 -6.21 -7.49 -21.83
CA ILE A 125 -4.96 -6.77 -22.07
C ILE A 125 -4.00 -6.85 -20.87
N PHE A 126 -4.50 -6.88 -19.64
CA PHE A 126 -3.67 -6.90 -18.44
C PHE A 126 -2.90 -8.22 -18.27
N SER A 127 -3.43 -9.32 -18.78
CA SER A 127 -2.72 -10.61 -18.79
C SER A 127 -1.52 -10.64 -19.73
N SER A 128 -1.50 -9.80 -20.76
CA SER A 128 -0.41 -9.73 -21.73
C SER A 128 0.74 -8.81 -21.27
N LEU A 129 0.50 -7.95 -20.30
CA LEU A 129 1.50 -6.98 -19.84
C LEU A 129 2.54 -7.66 -18.94
N PRO A 130 3.84 -7.56 -19.25
CA PRO A 130 4.87 -8.04 -18.35
C PRO A 130 4.97 -7.12 -17.12
N VAL A 131 5.03 -7.73 -15.95
CA VAL A 131 5.21 -7.03 -14.67
C VAL A 131 6.53 -7.46 -14.06
N ASP A 132 7.47 -6.55 -13.98
CA ASP A 132 8.79 -6.80 -13.39
C ASP A 132 8.72 -6.71 -11.86
N ILE A 133 9.12 -7.80 -11.18
CA ILE A 133 9.31 -7.85 -9.74
C ILE A 133 10.77 -8.21 -9.45
N TYR A 134 11.43 -7.40 -8.65
CA TYR A 134 12.83 -7.60 -8.29
C TYR A 134 12.93 -8.14 -6.87
N MET A 135 13.68 -9.23 -6.70
CA MET A 135 13.88 -9.91 -5.44
C MET A 135 15.40 -10.15 -5.26
N GLY A 136 16.11 -9.20 -4.69
CA GLY A 136 17.57 -9.26 -4.53
C GLY A 136 18.00 -10.52 -3.78
N PHE A 137 18.45 -11.55 -4.51
CA PHE A 137 18.76 -12.87 -3.97
C PHE A 137 19.79 -12.82 -2.84
N ASP A 138 20.93 -12.12 -3.08
CA ASP A 138 22.02 -12.09 -2.13
C ASP A 138 21.65 -11.30 -0.87
N ASP A 139 20.87 -10.25 -0.99
CA ASP A 139 20.43 -9.46 0.15
C ASP A 139 19.39 -10.19 0.99
N LEU A 140 18.41 -10.84 0.35
CA LEU A 140 17.43 -11.68 1.04
C LEU A 140 18.11 -12.86 1.74
N LYS A 141 19.10 -13.49 1.10
CA LYS A 141 19.86 -14.59 1.70
C LYS A 141 20.70 -14.13 2.89
N ARG A 142 21.33 -12.95 2.80
CA ARG A 142 22.10 -12.34 3.91
C ARG A 142 21.21 -11.90 5.06
N SER A 143 19.98 -11.49 4.77
CA SER A 143 19.01 -11.08 5.79
C SER A 143 18.54 -12.25 6.67
N GLY A 144 18.83 -13.51 6.31
CA GLY A 144 18.47 -14.68 7.09
C GLY A 144 16.96 -14.92 7.16
N LEU A 145 16.18 -14.37 6.21
CA LEU A 145 14.75 -14.58 6.10
C LEU A 145 14.44 -16.04 5.78
N SER A 146 13.42 -16.58 6.41
CA SER A 146 12.88 -17.88 6.05
C SER A 146 12.22 -17.85 4.66
N SER A 147 12.10 -19.02 4.01
CA SER A 147 11.41 -19.13 2.72
C SER A 147 9.96 -18.62 2.77
N ARG A 148 9.31 -18.70 3.92
CA ARG A 148 7.96 -18.18 4.13
C ARG A 148 7.93 -16.65 4.21
N GLU A 149 8.89 -16.04 4.87
CA GLU A 149 9.01 -14.58 4.94
C GLU A 149 9.37 -14.00 3.59
N ILE A 150 10.26 -14.65 2.82
CA ILE A 150 10.56 -14.24 1.44
C ILE A 150 9.33 -14.38 0.55
N ALA A 151 8.54 -15.45 0.69
CA ALA A 151 7.30 -15.61 -0.04
C ALA A 151 6.26 -14.55 0.35
N ALA A 152 6.18 -14.16 1.63
CA ALA A 152 5.28 -13.12 2.10
C ALA A 152 5.62 -11.75 1.48
N VAL A 153 6.91 -11.45 1.42
CA VAL A 153 7.41 -10.25 0.76
C VAL A 153 7.10 -10.29 -0.75
N LEU A 154 7.36 -11.42 -1.43
CA LEU A 154 6.99 -11.56 -2.84
C LEU A 154 5.48 -11.36 -3.05
N MET A 155 4.62 -11.90 -2.18
CA MET A 155 3.17 -11.71 -2.26
C MET A 155 2.76 -10.26 -2.05
N HIS A 156 3.47 -9.53 -1.19
CA HIS A 156 3.27 -8.10 -1.03
C HIS A 156 3.59 -7.33 -2.33
N GLU A 157 4.71 -7.64 -2.99
CA GLU A 157 5.08 -7.04 -4.28
C GLU A 157 4.09 -7.40 -5.41
N VAL A 158 3.57 -8.64 -5.41
CA VAL A 158 2.48 -9.04 -6.32
C VAL A 158 1.21 -8.25 -6.01
N GLY A 159 0.92 -7.99 -4.73
CA GLY A 159 -0.17 -7.11 -4.31
C GLY A 159 -0.03 -5.71 -4.90
N HIS A 160 1.17 -5.13 -4.86
CA HIS A 160 1.47 -3.86 -5.53
C HIS A 160 1.21 -3.92 -7.03
N ALA A 161 1.48 -5.04 -7.70
CA ALA A 161 1.17 -5.22 -9.10
C ALA A 161 -0.34 -5.12 -9.37
N PHE A 162 -1.16 -5.82 -8.60
CA PHE A 162 -2.61 -5.75 -8.73
C PHE A 162 -3.14 -4.35 -8.49
N VAL A 163 -2.75 -3.74 -7.38
CA VAL A 163 -3.18 -2.38 -7.03
C VAL A 163 -2.68 -1.36 -8.05
N GLY A 164 -1.44 -1.53 -8.52
CA GLY A 164 -0.86 -0.68 -9.56
C GLY A 164 -1.63 -0.76 -10.88
N PHE A 165 -2.04 -1.96 -11.31
CA PHE A 165 -2.91 -2.12 -12.46
C PHE A 165 -4.24 -1.39 -12.27
N GLU A 166 -4.91 -1.64 -11.15
CA GLU A 166 -6.22 -1.04 -10.85
C GLU A 166 -6.14 0.50 -10.81
N LEU A 167 -5.16 1.04 -10.09
CA LEU A 167 -4.97 2.47 -9.99
C LEU A 167 -4.62 3.12 -11.33
N THR A 168 -3.70 2.52 -12.10
CA THR A 168 -3.29 3.02 -13.40
C THR A 168 -4.41 2.92 -14.42
N PHE A 169 -5.11 1.79 -14.46
CA PHE A 169 -6.26 1.58 -15.35
C PHE A 169 -7.36 2.60 -15.12
N ASN A 170 -7.81 2.75 -13.88
CA ASN A 170 -8.87 3.71 -13.54
C ASN A 170 -8.45 5.15 -13.86
N THR A 171 -7.18 5.50 -13.64
CA THR A 171 -6.65 6.82 -13.98
C THR A 171 -6.64 7.05 -15.49
N LEU A 172 -6.13 6.09 -16.26
CA LEU A 172 -6.10 6.18 -17.71
C LEU A 172 -7.51 6.24 -18.30
N LEU A 173 -8.41 5.36 -17.86
CA LEU A 173 -9.79 5.32 -18.33
C LEU A 173 -10.53 6.61 -18.02
N THR A 174 -10.41 7.13 -16.79
CA THR A 174 -11.01 8.41 -16.41
C THR A 174 -10.49 9.53 -17.28
N ASN A 175 -9.17 9.64 -17.48
CA ASN A 175 -8.57 10.66 -18.32
C ASN A 175 -9.03 10.56 -19.78
N GLN A 176 -9.10 9.35 -20.35
CA GLN A 176 -9.57 9.16 -21.73
C GLN A 176 -11.05 9.55 -21.89
N ILE A 177 -11.90 9.20 -20.92
CA ILE A 177 -13.32 9.60 -20.92
C ILE A 177 -13.44 11.12 -20.84
N LEU A 178 -12.74 11.77 -19.91
CA LEU A 178 -12.78 13.23 -19.77
C LEU A 178 -12.30 13.93 -21.05
N LEU A 179 -11.23 13.44 -21.65
CA LEU A 179 -10.68 13.99 -22.90
C LEU A 179 -11.64 13.79 -24.08
N ALA A 180 -12.23 12.60 -24.22
CA ALA A 180 -13.21 12.31 -25.28
C ALA A 180 -14.45 13.20 -25.14
N THR A 181 -14.96 13.35 -23.91
CA THR A 181 -16.11 14.19 -23.60
C THR A 181 -15.81 15.66 -23.94
N HIS A 182 -14.67 16.20 -23.49
CA HIS A 182 -14.27 17.58 -23.78
C HIS A 182 -14.16 17.82 -25.29
N LYS A 183 -13.48 16.93 -26.03
CA LYS A 183 -13.34 17.07 -27.49
C LYS A 183 -14.65 17.00 -28.23
N SER A 184 -15.57 16.09 -27.84
CA SER A 184 -16.89 15.99 -28.46
C SER A 184 -17.71 17.28 -28.29
N LEU A 185 -17.64 17.89 -27.11
CA LEU A 185 -18.32 19.17 -26.84
C LEU A 185 -17.71 20.33 -27.64
N VAL A 186 -16.37 20.45 -27.65
CA VAL A 186 -15.66 21.51 -28.41
C VAL A 186 -15.94 21.39 -29.90
N ASN A 187 -15.93 20.17 -30.44
CA ASN A 187 -16.18 19.90 -31.86
C ASN A 187 -17.68 19.89 -32.22
N LYS A 188 -18.58 20.04 -31.24
CA LYS A 188 -20.04 19.92 -31.40
C LYS A 188 -20.47 18.60 -32.04
N ASP A 189 -19.74 17.53 -31.74
CA ASP A 189 -20.04 16.18 -32.21
C ASP A 189 -20.96 15.48 -31.22
N HIS A 190 -22.27 15.67 -31.39
CA HIS A 190 -23.30 15.11 -30.53
C HIS A 190 -23.29 13.56 -30.56
N THR A 191 -22.99 12.96 -31.70
CA THR A 191 -22.98 11.48 -31.82
C THR A 191 -21.85 10.88 -30.98
N GLN A 192 -20.66 11.46 -31.05
CA GLN A 192 -19.52 11.03 -30.25
C GLN A 192 -19.77 11.31 -28.76
N TYR A 193 -20.33 12.47 -28.43
CA TYR A 193 -20.65 12.83 -27.05
C TYR A 193 -21.59 11.80 -26.42
N GLU A 194 -22.70 11.48 -27.09
CA GLU A 194 -23.67 10.49 -26.64
C GLU A 194 -23.04 9.09 -26.46
N TYR A 195 -22.19 8.68 -27.40
CA TYR A 195 -21.47 7.42 -27.30
C TYR A 195 -20.55 7.37 -26.07
N VAL A 196 -19.81 8.45 -25.81
CA VAL A 196 -18.91 8.53 -24.64
C VAL A 196 -19.71 8.49 -23.35
N LEU A 197 -20.84 9.22 -23.25
CA LEU A 197 -21.69 9.19 -22.06
C LEU A 197 -22.27 7.80 -21.79
N LYS A 198 -22.78 7.10 -22.81
CA LYS A 198 -23.29 5.72 -22.69
C LYS A 198 -22.18 4.75 -22.28
N THR A 199 -20.95 4.93 -22.79
CA THR A 199 -19.79 4.14 -22.39
C THR A 199 -19.42 4.43 -20.94
N THR A 200 -19.46 5.68 -20.52
CA THR A 200 -19.19 6.10 -19.15
C THR A 200 -20.23 5.52 -18.18
N GLU A 201 -21.51 5.51 -18.56
CA GLU A 201 -22.58 4.93 -17.75
C GLU A 201 -22.34 3.42 -17.52
N ARG A 202 -21.94 2.69 -18.56
CA ARG A 202 -21.55 1.27 -18.42
C ARG A 202 -20.36 1.07 -17.47
N VAL A 203 -19.35 1.95 -17.56
CA VAL A 203 -18.15 1.91 -16.68
C VAL A 203 -18.51 2.23 -15.23
N LEU A 204 -19.35 3.23 -14.99
CA LEU A 204 -19.79 3.64 -13.65
C LEU A 204 -20.86 2.71 -13.05
N GLY A 205 -21.54 1.95 -13.89
CA GLY A 205 -22.72 1.15 -13.57
C GLY A 205 -24.00 1.80 -14.09
N GLU A 206 -24.93 0.98 -14.57
CA GLU A 206 -26.19 1.42 -15.20
C GLU A 206 -27.05 2.33 -14.30
N ASN A 207 -26.90 2.21 -12.99
CA ASN A 207 -27.61 3.03 -12.01
C ASN A 207 -26.95 4.41 -11.75
N SER A 208 -25.84 4.73 -12.42
CA SER A 208 -25.14 6.01 -12.23
C SER A 208 -25.96 7.23 -12.69
N GLY A 209 -26.86 7.02 -13.64
CA GLY A 209 -27.74 8.05 -14.20
C GLY A 209 -27.02 9.14 -15.00
N ILE A 210 -25.71 8.92 -15.30
CA ILE A 210 -24.85 9.95 -15.89
C ILE A 210 -25.29 10.38 -17.28
N TYR A 211 -25.79 9.43 -18.07
CA TYR A 211 -26.31 9.75 -19.40
C TYR A 211 -27.51 10.69 -19.33
N THR A 212 -28.48 10.41 -18.45
CA THR A 212 -29.67 11.23 -18.26
C THR A 212 -29.35 12.62 -17.72
N GLU A 213 -28.35 12.69 -16.83
CA GLU A 213 -27.91 13.94 -16.20
C GLU A 213 -27.16 14.86 -17.16
N LEU A 214 -26.35 14.31 -18.08
CA LEU A 214 -25.42 15.08 -18.90
C LEU A 214 -25.76 15.15 -20.40
N LYS A 215 -26.75 14.39 -20.90
CA LYS A 215 -27.02 14.32 -22.36
C LYS A 215 -27.28 15.68 -23.02
N ASP A 216 -27.90 16.61 -22.30
CA ASP A 216 -28.28 17.94 -22.80
C ASP A 216 -27.32 19.07 -22.31
N GLU A 217 -26.28 18.69 -21.50
CA GLU A 217 -25.30 19.65 -20.97
C GLU A 217 -24.24 19.97 -22.02
N THR A 218 -23.95 21.25 -22.21
CA THR A 218 -22.98 21.77 -23.19
C THR A 218 -21.77 22.44 -22.57
N ASP A 219 -21.83 22.78 -21.27
CA ASP A 219 -20.67 23.35 -20.57
C ASP A 219 -19.69 22.23 -20.17
N SER A 220 -18.56 22.23 -20.86
CA SER A 220 -17.51 21.23 -20.62
C SER A 220 -16.96 21.22 -19.18
N LYS A 221 -17.04 22.35 -18.45
CA LYS A 221 -16.61 22.43 -17.05
C LYS A 221 -17.59 21.72 -16.14
N VAL A 222 -18.90 21.94 -16.35
CA VAL A 222 -19.95 21.27 -15.60
C VAL A 222 -19.85 19.76 -15.81
N VAL A 223 -19.75 19.33 -17.06
CA VAL A 223 -19.62 17.92 -17.42
C VAL A 223 -18.37 17.30 -16.76
N THR A 224 -17.21 17.99 -16.80
CA THR A 224 -15.98 17.51 -16.17
C THR A 224 -16.15 17.32 -14.66
N VAL A 225 -16.75 18.30 -13.97
CA VAL A 225 -16.95 18.23 -12.51
C VAL A 225 -17.89 17.07 -12.14
N VAL A 226 -19.00 16.91 -12.86
CA VAL A 226 -19.94 15.81 -12.61
C VAL A 226 -19.28 14.46 -12.83
N LEU A 227 -18.59 14.27 -13.96
CA LEU A 227 -17.87 13.02 -14.26
C LEU A 227 -16.82 12.70 -13.19
N MET A 228 -15.98 13.67 -12.80
CA MET A 228 -14.97 13.48 -11.76
C MET A 228 -15.60 13.12 -10.41
N THR A 229 -16.73 13.73 -10.06
CA THR A 229 -17.46 13.41 -8.84
C THR A 229 -17.93 11.96 -8.85
N LYS A 230 -18.54 11.50 -9.95
CA LYS A 230 -19.04 10.13 -10.10
C LYS A 230 -17.92 9.09 -10.09
N PHE A 231 -16.80 9.37 -10.77
CA PHE A 231 -15.63 8.49 -10.72
C PHE A 231 -15.02 8.41 -9.31
N ASN A 232 -14.96 9.53 -8.60
CA ASN A 232 -14.50 9.56 -7.22
C ASN A 232 -15.43 8.79 -6.26
N GLU A 233 -16.74 8.93 -6.42
CA GLU A 233 -17.73 8.19 -5.63
C GLU A 233 -17.61 6.69 -5.84
N LYS A 234 -17.55 6.25 -7.11
CA LYS A 234 -17.35 4.83 -7.44
C LYS A 234 -16.07 4.30 -6.81
N ARG A 235 -14.96 5.00 -7.00
CA ARG A 235 -13.66 4.55 -6.50
C ARG A 235 -13.61 4.50 -4.97
N ARG A 236 -14.23 5.46 -4.30
CA ARG A 236 -14.35 5.44 -2.84
C ARG A 236 -15.17 4.25 -2.35
N SER A 237 -16.25 3.89 -3.06
CA SER A 237 -17.08 2.74 -2.70
C SER A 237 -16.38 1.38 -2.96
N GLU A 238 -15.48 1.30 -3.95
CA GLU A 238 -14.80 0.06 -4.32
C GLU A 238 -13.46 -0.12 -3.60
N LEU A 239 -12.66 0.94 -3.51
CA LEU A 239 -11.27 0.90 -3.01
C LEU A 239 -11.03 1.77 -1.78
N GLY A 240 -12.03 2.53 -1.33
CA GLY A 240 -11.88 3.45 -0.22
C GLY A 240 -11.03 4.69 -0.51
N THR A 241 -10.57 4.87 -1.76
CA THR A 241 -9.71 5.99 -2.17
C THR A 241 -10.36 6.84 -3.23
N ALA A 242 -9.99 8.12 -3.31
CA ALA A 242 -10.37 8.98 -4.43
C ALA A 242 -9.52 8.69 -5.67
N ALA A 243 -9.91 9.22 -6.84
CA ALA A 243 -9.06 9.23 -8.01
C ALA A 243 -7.73 9.94 -7.68
N TYR A 244 -6.62 9.37 -8.14
CA TYR A 244 -5.25 9.85 -7.88
C TYR A 244 -4.79 9.78 -6.41
N ASP A 245 -5.53 9.12 -5.52
CA ASP A 245 -5.14 8.89 -4.14
C ASP A 245 -4.48 7.51 -4.01
N TYR A 246 -3.21 7.50 -3.66
CA TYR A 246 -2.39 6.30 -3.48
C TYR A 246 -2.23 5.91 -2.00
N SER A 247 -2.97 6.54 -1.08
CA SER A 247 -2.83 6.31 0.37
C SER A 247 -3.13 4.87 0.80
N ALA A 248 -3.95 4.14 0.03
CA ALA A 248 -4.27 2.74 0.28
C ALA A 248 -3.32 1.73 -0.39
N TYR A 249 -2.32 2.20 -1.17
CA TYR A 249 -1.47 1.34 -1.98
C TYR A 249 -0.75 0.27 -1.16
N GLU A 250 -0.08 0.67 -0.08
CA GLU A 250 0.60 -0.24 0.84
C GLU A 250 -0.39 -1.15 1.59
N ALA A 251 -1.52 -0.58 2.03
CA ALA A 251 -2.51 -1.34 2.77
C ALA A 251 -3.14 -2.47 1.94
N LEU A 252 -3.39 -2.23 0.66
CA LEU A 252 -3.92 -3.22 -0.27
C LEU A 252 -2.88 -4.31 -0.58
N ALA A 253 -1.61 -3.95 -0.75
CA ALA A 253 -0.52 -4.91 -0.94
C ALA A 253 -0.31 -5.79 0.30
N ASP A 254 -0.32 -5.20 1.51
CA ASP A 254 -0.27 -5.95 2.77
C ASP A 254 -1.46 -6.90 2.92
N ASN A 255 -2.65 -6.44 2.52
CA ASN A 255 -3.85 -7.26 2.55
C ASN A 255 -3.75 -8.44 1.58
N PHE A 256 -3.22 -8.24 0.39
CA PHE A 256 -2.99 -9.31 -0.58
C PHE A 256 -2.14 -10.44 0.03
N ALA A 257 -0.98 -10.12 0.61
CA ALA A 257 -0.12 -11.12 1.26
C ALA A 257 -0.81 -11.79 2.46
N THR A 258 -1.59 -11.02 3.24
CA THR A 258 -2.34 -11.54 4.40
C THR A 258 -3.42 -12.53 3.96
N ARG A 259 -4.15 -12.24 2.88
CA ARG A 259 -5.17 -13.11 2.30
C ARG A 259 -4.60 -14.39 1.67
N MET A 260 -3.32 -14.36 1.28
CA MET A 260 -2.57 -15.58 0.92
C MET A 260 -2.20 -16.44 2.15
N GLY A 261 -2.52 -16.01 3.37
CA GLY A 261 -2.20 -16.73 4.61
C GLY A 261 -0.77 -16.52 5.10
N LEU A 262 -0.10 -15.45 4.66
CA LEU A 262 1.29 -15.10 5.01
C LEU A 262 1.39 -13.78 5.81
N GLY A 263 0.32 -13.35 6.47
CA GLY A 263 0.30 -12.09 7.20
C GLY A 263 1.31 -12.03 8.35
N ARG A 264 1.47 -13.12 9.13
CA ARG A 264 2.50 -13.20 10.18
C ARG A 264 3.89 -13.09 9.59
N GLU A 265 4.15 -13.87 8.54
CA GLU A 265 5.45 -13.91 7.86
C GLU A 265 5.79 -12.56 7.21
N LEU A 266 4.80 -11.82 6.73
CA LEU A 266 4.99 -10.46 6.24
C LEU A 266 5.46 -9.53 7.36
N VAL A 267 4.79 -9.56 8.53
CA VAL A 267 5.15 -8.72 9.68
C VAL A 267 6.56 -9.06 10.18
N THR A 268 6.88 -10.35 10.37
CA THR A 268 8.20 -10.76 10.86
C THR A 268 9.30 -10.52 9.83
N GLY A 269 9.02 -10.71 8.54
CA GLY A 269 9.95 -10.44 7.45
C GLY A 269 10.27 -8.97 7.31
N LEU A 270 9.26 -8.10 7.32
CA LEU A 270 9.44 -6.64 7.30
C LEU A 270 10.23 -6.15 8.52
N GLU A 271 9.91 -6.66 9.72
CA GLU A 271 10.66 -6.32 10.95
C GLU A 271 12.14 -6.73 10.84
N THR A 272 12.42 -7.91 10.26
CA THR A 272 13.79 -8.40 10.06
C THR A 272 14.54 -7.54 9.04
N ILE A 273 13.93 -7.21 7.90
CA ILE A 273 14.53 -6.33 6.88
C ILE A 273 14.85 -4.96 7.46
N LEU A 274 13.91 -4.38 8.20
CA LEU A 274 14.08 -3.06 8.80
C LEU A 274 15.13 -3.05 9.91
N ARG A 275 15.26 -4.15 10.65
CA ARG A 275 16.31 -4.30 11.66
C ARG A 275 17.70 -4.33 11.03
N ILE A 276 17.85 -4.90 9.83
CA ILE A 276 19.13 -5.03 9.14
C ILE A 276 19.46 -3.79 8.32
N HIS A 277 18.50 -3.27 7.58
CA HIS A 277 18.69 -2.19 6.61
C HIS A 277 18.12 -0.84 7.07
N GLY A 278 17.33 -0.84 8.15
CA GLY A 278 16.73 0.37 8.72
C GLY A 278 17.72 1.29 9.39
N ALA A 279 17.32 2.54 9.59
CA ALA A 279 18.09 3.49 10.37
C ALA A 279 18.30 2.97 11.81
N PRO A 280 19.42 3.29 12.46
CA PRO A 280 19.73 2.85 13.83
C PRO A 280 18.61 3.11 14.86
N GLU A 281 17.74 4.06 14.54
CA GLU A 281 16.59 4.44 15.33
C GLU A 281 15.54 3.34 15.51
N TYR A 282 15.53 2.32 14.64
CA TYR A 282 14.62 1.16 14.75
C TYR A 282 15.06 0.13 15.80
N HIS A 283 16.30 0.21 16.30
CA HIS A 283 16.77 -0.67 17.35
C HIS A 283 16.41 -0.14 18.74
N ARG A 284 15.64 -0.89 19.54
CA ARG A 284 15.26 -0.50 20.91
C ARG A 284 16.47 -0.12 21.76
N GLY A 285 17.56 -0.91 21.67
CA GLY A 285 18.80 -0.61 22.40
C GLY A 285 19.44 0.71 21.95
N THR A 286 19.50 0.96 20.65
CA THR A 286 20.05 2.20 20.08
C THR A 286 19.18 3.41 20.46
N ARG A 287 17.85 3.29 20.45
CA ARG A 287 16.94 4.37 20.91
C ARG A 287 17.16 4.70 22.38
N ILE A 288 17.27 3.70 23.25
CA ILE A 288 17.56 3.92 24.67
C ILE A 288 18.93 4.60 24.83
N THR A 289 19.94 4.17 24.10
CA THR A 289 21.27 4.78 24.14
C THR A 289 21.22 6.22 23.66
N ILE A 290 20.56 6.52 22.54
CA ILE A 290 20.37 7.89 22.04
C ILE A 290 19.64 8.74 23.08
N LEU A 291 18.57 8.24 23.68
CA LEU A 291 17.82 8.95 24.73
C LEU A 291 18.71 9.26 25.95
N VAL A 292 19.47 8.28 26.41
CA VAL A 292 20.40 8.47 27.54
C VAL A 292 21.47 9.51 27.19
N VAL A 293 22.09 9.41 26.00
CA VAL A 293 23.07 10.39 25.52
C VAL A 293 22.46 11.79 25.43
N GLN A 294 21.25 11.91 24.90
CA GLN A 294 20.56 13.19 24.82
C GLN A 294 20.26 13.78 26.20
N VAL A 295 19.79 12.99 27.15
CA VAL A 295 19.55 13.45 28.55
C VAL A 295 20.85 13.90 29.17
N VAL A 296 21.93 13.13 29.09
CA VAL A 296 23.25 13.47 29.62
C VAL A 296 23.77 14.77 28.99
N MET A 297 23.68 14.90 27.67
CA MET A 297 24.11 16.12 26.97
C MET A 297 23.31 17.35 27.38
N ASN A 298 22.00 17.21 27.56
CA ASN A 298 21.16 18.34 28.02
C ASN A 298 21.48 18.77 29.45
N VAL A 299 21.70 17.83 30.37
CA VAL A 299 22.14 18.12 31.72
C VAL A 299 23.49 18.83 31.67
N TYR A 300 24.45 18.34 30.90
CA TYR A 300 25.76 18.95 30.73
C TYR A 300 25.68 20.40 30.19
N LEU A 301 24.91 20.61 29.09
CA LEU A 301 24.71 21.92 28.50
C LEU A 301 24.00 22.88 29.46
N SER A 302 23.04 22.41 30.26
CA SER A 302 22.35 23.21 31.27
C SER A 302 23.30 23.66 32.35
N VAL A 303 24.21 22.78 32.82
CA VAL A 303 25.24 23.14 33.83
C VAL A 303 26.20 24.17 33.27
N LEU A 304 26.68 23.99 32.02
CA LEU A 304 27.55 24.96 31.34
C LEU A 304 26.84 26.32 31.17
N GLY A 305 25.55 26.31 30.84
CA GLY A 305 24.73 27.52 30.74
C GLY A 305 24.66 28.29 32.05
N ILE A 306 24.49 27.59 33.18
CA ILE A 306 24.46 28.19 34.50
C ILE A 306 25.84 28.82 34.85
N ILE A 307 26.93 28.11 34.59
CA ILE A 307 28.31 28.60 34.85
C ILE A 307 28.63 29.83 33.97
N GLY A 308 28.15 29.87 32.72
CA GLY A 308 28.35 30.97 31.78
C GLY A 308 27.48 32.23 32.05
N GLY A 309 26.68 32.23 33.10
CA GLY A 309 25.79 33.34 33.45
C GLY A 309 24.67 33.58 32.40
N PRO A 310 24.06 34.76 32.39
CA PRO A 310 22.87 35.02 31.52
C PRO A 310 23.14 34.79 30.01
N VAL A 311 24.32 35.13 29.54
CA VAL A 311 24.72 34.91 28.13
C VAL A 311 24.94 33.43 27.85
N GLY A 312 25.58 32.69 28.76
CA GLY A 312 25.73 31.26 28.69
C GLY A 312 24.40 30.53 28.66
N MET A 313 23.44 30.94 29.50
CA MET A 313 22.08 30.38 29.51
C MET A 313 21.33 30.56 28.15
N LEU A 314 21.46 31.74 27.55
CA LEU A 314 20.86 32.00 26.23
C LEU A 314 21.47 31.15 25.12
N ILE A 315 22.80 31.05 25.07
CA ILE A 315 23.52 30.24 24.05
C ILE A 315 23.21 28.74 24.22
N MET A 316 23.30 28.26 25.47
CA MET A 316 23.04 26.81 25.72
C MET A 316 21.56 26.48 25.57
N GLY A 317 20.64 27.39 25.91
CA GLY A 317 19.22 27.24 25.65
C GLY A 317 18.90 27.17 24.17
N ALA A 318 19.55 28.01 23.34
CA ALA A 318 19.42 27.94 21.89
C ALA A 318 20.00 26.66 21.30
N LEU A 319 21.14 26.16 21.80
CA LEU A 319 21.73 24.90 21.41
C LEU A 319 20.85 23.70 21.79
N ILE A 320 20.28 23.68 23.00
CA ILE A 320 19.34 22.67 23.43
C ILE A 320 18.09 22.70 22.54
N PHE A 321 17.57 23.89 22.23
CA PHE A 321 16.42 24.07 21.35
C PHE A 321 16.74 23.57 19.92
N LEU A 322 17.93 23.86 19.38
CA LEU A 322 18.39 23.36 18.08
C LEU A 322 18.53 21.85 18.07
N LEU A 323 19.09 21.24 19.11
CA LEU A 323 19.18 19.78 19.25
C LEU A 323 17.80 19.13 19.37
N MET A 324 16.88 19.79 20.06
CA MET A 324 15.48 19.37 20.16
C MET A 324 14.75 19.41 18.80
N THR A 325 14.98 20.46 18.02
CA THR A 325 14.35 20.61 16.70
C THR A 325 14.96 19.70 15.66
N TRP A 326 16.25 19.39 15.76
CA TRP A 326 16.93 18.48 14.84
C TRP A 326 16.43 17.03 14.97
N GLY A 327 16.18 16.57 16.19
CA GLY A 327 15.60 15.24 16.44
C GLY A 327 14.09 15.13 16.13
N SER A 328 13.37 16.25 16.01
CA SER A 328 11.93 16.27 15.70
C SER A 328 11.62 16.42 14.20
N SER A 329 12.63 16.76 13.38
CA SER A 329 12.45 16.98 11.94
C SER A 329 12.20 15.70 11.14
N ASP A 330 12.50 14.53 11.69
CA ASP A 330 12.26 13.24 11.02
C ASP A 330 10.77 12.88 10.87
N GLY A 331 9.91 13.49 11.69
CA GLY A 331 8.45 13.37 11.53
C GLY A 331 7.86 14.16 10.37
N ALA A 332 8.59 15.17 9.85
CA ALA A 332 8.08 16.10 8.83
C ALA A 332 8.64 15.84 7.43
N LYS A 333 9.71 15.06 7.30
CA LYS A 333 10.38 14.77 6.01
C LYS A 333 9.99 13.42 5.41
N GLY A 334 9.24 12.58 6.12
CA GLY A 334 8.71 11.35 5.52
C GLY A 334 7.67 11.73 4.46
N ASN A 335 7.95 11.42 3.20
CA ASN A 335 6.94 11.37 2.17
C ASN A 335 5.71 10.66 2.76
N ASN A 336 4.56 11.34 2.76
CA ASN A 336 3.29 10.86 3.33
C ASN A 336 2.76 9.56 2.67
N THR A 337 3.55 8.90 1.86
CA THR A 337 3.22 7.69 1.11
C THR A 337 3.32 6.41 1.94
N TYR A 338 4.20 6.38 2.96
CA TYR A 338 4.37 5.20 3.81
C TYR A 338 3.77 5.42 5.20
N ASP A 339 2.80 4.59 5.54
CA ASP A 339 2.29 4.53 6.89
C ASP A 339 3.36 4.05 7.88
N LYS A 340 3.26 4.49 9.13
CA LYS A 340 4.12 3.95 10.18
C LYS A 340 3.94 2.43 10.28
N LEU A 341 5.03 1.69 10.44
CA LEU A 341 5.04 0.23 10.52
C LEU A 341 4.04 -0.34 11.52
N THR A 342 3.93 0.28 12.69
CA THR A 342 2.95 -0.13 13.69
C THR A 342 1.51 -0.04 13.20
N ILE A 343 1.19 0.92 12.30
CA ILE A 343 -0.13 1.03 11.66
C ILE A 343 -0.31 -0.11 10.66
N ARG A 344 0.71 -0.40 9.84
CA ARG A 344 0.68 -1.52 8.89
C ARG A 344 0.47 -2.86 9.62
N TYR A 345 1.23 -3.11 10.68
CA TYR A 345 1.11 -4.35 11.46
C TYR A 345 -0.26 -4.50 12.12
N ARG A 346 -0.86 -3.42 12.62
CA ARG A 346 -2.22 -3.44 13.16
C ARG A 346 -3.26 -3.74 12.10
N ARG A 347 -3.14 -3.21 10.89
CA ARG A 347 -4.03 -3.53 9.76
C ARG A 347 -3.94 -5.01 9.37
N ILE A 348 -2.72 -5.57 9.28
CA ILE A 348 -2.52 -7.00 9.04
C ILE A 348 -3.19 -7.83 10.15
N ARG A 349 -3.00 -7.44 11.42
CA ARG A 349 -3.67 -8.05 12.56
C ARG A 349 -5.19 -8.03 12.42
N GLU A 350 -5.75 -6.89 12.07
CA GLU A 350 -7.18 -6.70 11.87
C GLU A 350 -7.73 -7.60 10.76
N GLN A 351 -7.01 -7.74 9.65
CA GLN A 351 -7.40 -8.65 8.57
C GLN A 351 -7.47 -10.11 9.03
N ILE A 352 -6.53 -10.55 9.86
CA ILE A 352 -6.56 -11.89 10.44
C ILE A 352 -7.77 -12.04 11.38
N ILE A 353 -8.10 -11.02 12.19
CA ILE A 353 -9.28 -11.02 13.04
C ILE A 353 -10.57 -11.06 12.21
N ASN A 354 -10.65 -10.28 11.13
CA ASN A 354 -11.78 -10.29 10.22
C ASN A 354 -11.98 -11.69 9.61
N TYR A 355 -10.88 -12.40 9.33
CA TYR A 355 -10.96 -13.77 8.88
C TYR A 355 -11.52 -14.71 9.98
N LEU A 356 -11.10 -14.53 11.22
CA LEU A 356 -11.61 -15.31 12.35
C LEU A 356 -13.12 -15.12 12.62
N LYS A 357 -13.73 -14.04 12.09
CA LYS A 357 -15.20 -13.85 12.14
C LYS A 357 -15.96 -14.92 11.37
N ASN A 358 -15.34 -15.53 10.36
CA ASN A 358 -15.96 -16.60 9.59
C ASN A 358 -16.20 -17.82 10.49
N ARG A 359 -17.47 -18.23 10.63
CA ARG A 359 -17.89 -19.30 11.53
C ARG A 359 -17.55 -20.71 11.03
N ASN A 360 -17.25 -20.84 9.74
CA ASN A 360 -17.03 -22.13 9.07
C ASN A 360 -15.55 -22.54 8.97
N LEU A 361 -14.66 -21.87 9.73
CA LEU A 361 -13.23 -22.20 9.72
C LEU A 361 -12.97 -23.52 10.44
N ASP A 362 -12.05 -24.31 9.87
CA ASP A 362 -11.51 -25.49 10.52
C ASP A 362 -10.76 -25.11 11.82
N GLN A 363 -10.91 -25.94 12.89
CA GLN A 363 -10.27 -25.71 14.18
C GLN A 363 -8.75 -25.57 14.09
N LYS A 364 -8.11 -26.36 13.21
CA LYS A 364 -6.66 -26.29 13.00
C LYS A 364 -6.24 -24.92 12.44
N LEU A 365 -7.02 -24.39 11.52
CA LEU A 365 -6.79 -23.06 10.96
C LEU A 365 -7.02 -21.96 11.99
N VAL A 366 -8.10 -22.05 12.77
CA VAL A 366 -8.37 -21.11 13.88
C VAL A 366 -7.20 -21.08 14.86
N LYS A 367 -6.70 -22.25 15.27
CA LYS A 367 -5.55 -22.35 16.18
C LYS A 367 -4.28 -21.70 15.58
N LYS A 368 -4.03 -21.94 14.28
CA LYS A 368 -2.91 -21.30 13.56
C LYS A 368 -3.05 -19.77 13.56
N LEU A 369 -4.21 -19.25 13.19
CA LEU A 369 -4.45 -17.80 13.12
C LEU A 369 -4.33 -17.13 14.50
N LEU A 370 -4.75 -17.80 15.58
CA LEU A 370 -4.55 -17.30 16.93
C LEU A 370 -3.07 -17.27 17.34
N GLN A 371 -2.28 -18.26 16.92
CA GLN A 371 -0.82 -18.23 17.10
C GLN A 371 -0.17 -17.10 16.30
N ASP A 372 -0.60 -16.88 15.07
CA ASP A 372 -0.11 -15.79 14.21
C ASP A 372 -0.40 -14.43 14.85
N LEU A 373 -1.62 -14.22 15.41
CA LEU A 373 -1.96 -12.99 16.14
C LEU A 373 -1.04 -12.74 17.34
N ASN A 374 -0.75 -13.78 18.15
CA ASN A 374 0.13 -13.64 19.30
C ASN A 374 1.55 -13.20 18.91
N VAL A 375 2.06 -13.68 17.76
CA VAL A 375 3.37 -13.26 17.23
C VAL A 375 3.32 -11.81 16.78
N ILE A 376 2.28 -11.43 16.02
CA ILE A 376 2.08 -10.06 15.54
C ILE A 376 1.94 -9.08 16.70
N ASP A 377 1.16 -9.41 17.73
CA ASP A 377 0.98 -8.58 18.93
C ASP A 377 2.30 -8.31 19.63
N LYS A 378 3.16 -9.33 19.72
CA LYS A 378 4.50 -9.17 20.29
C LYS A 378 5.36 -8.25 19.44
N VAL A 379 5.34 -8.38 18.11
CA VAL A 379 6.08 -7.48 17.22
C VAL A 379 5.56 -6.04 17.32
N ILE A 380 4.23 -5.84 17.39
CA ILE A 380 3.64 -4.52 17.59
C ILE A 380 4.08 -3.91 18.92
N GLU A 381 4.15 -4.70 19.99
CA GLU A 381 4.61 -4.24 21.30
C GLU A 381 6.08 -3.84 21.26
N ASP A 382 6.93 -4.65 20.63
CA ASP A 382 8.37 -4.36 20.47
C ASP A 382 8.63 -3.15 19.55
N ALA A 383 7.77 -2.95 18.53
CA ALA A 383 7.83 -1.82 17.59
C ALA A 383 7.15 -0.55 18.12
N ARG A 384 6.54 -0.58 19.32
CA ARG A 384 5.93 0.62 19.90
C ARG A 384 6.93 1.76 19.94
N ASP A 385 6.57 2.85 19.25
CA ASP A 385 7.28 4.11 19.33
C ASP A 385 7.35 4.55 20.80
N TYR A 386 8.49 4.34 21.42
CA TYR A 386 8.81 5.12 22.62
C TYR A 386 8.95 6.55 22.11
N THR A 387 7.90 7.32 22.30
CA THR A 387 7.96 8.77 22.08
C THR A 387 9.14 9.28 22.90
N SER A 388 10.21 9.71 22.22
CA SER A 388 11.35 10.30 22.90
C SER A 388 10.81 11.47 23.72
N PHE A 389 11.44 11.77 24.85
CA PHE A 389 11.11 12.94 25.68
C PHE A 389 10.97 14.21 24.81
N TYR A 390 11.78 14.33 23.77
CA TYR A 390 11.72 15.40 22.77
C TYR A 390 10.53 15.31 21.82
N GLY A 391 10.06 14.12 21.48
CA GLY A 391 8.82 13.95 20.71
C GLY A 391 7.60 14.44 21.51
N VAL A 392 7.59 14.22 22.82
CA VAL A 392 6.53 14.75 23.70
C VAL A 392 6.61 16.28 23.78
N ILE A 393 7.79 16.84 24.01
CA ILE A 393 8.00 18.30 24.08
C ILE A 393 7.76 18.96 22.73
N GLY A 394 8.25 18.38 21.62
CA GLY A 394 7.99 18.88 20.27
C GLY A 394 6.51 18.88 19.91
N ASN A 395 5.76 17.88 20.35
CA ASN A 395 4.30 17.84 20.18
C ASN A 395 3.58 18.93 21.02
N ILE A 396 4.14 19.34 22.14
CA ILE A 396 3.60 20.42 22.98
C ILE A 396 3.91 21.80 22.38
N ILE A 397 5.11 22.00 21.86
CA ILE A 397 5.60 23.31 21.38
C ILE A 397 5.07 23.63 19.96
N TYR A 398 4.84 22.63 19.10
CA TYR A 398 4.38 22.85 17.72
C TYR A 398 2.89 22.51 17.55
N PRO A 399 1.99 23.53 17.43
CA PRO A 399 0.55 23.32 17.26
C PRO A 399 0.18 22.46 16.03
N SER A 400 0.98 22.52 14.97
CA SER A 400 0.81 21.65 13.79
C SER A 400 0.98 20.17 14.10
N ASN A 401 1.93 19.83 14.99
CA ASN A 401 2.13 18.47 15.47
C ASN A 401 0.99 18.02 16.39
N TRP A 402 0.38 18.96 17.11
CA TRP A 402 -0.75 18.66 18.00
C TRP A 402 -1.99 18.22 17.21
N VAL A 403 -2.28 18.92 16.11
CA VAL A 403 -3.37 18.54 15.20
C VAL A 403 -3.10 17.19 14.54
N LEU A 404 -1.87 16.93 14.09
CA LEU A 404 -1.45 15.65 13.52
C LEU A 404 -1.46 14.53 14.56
N SER A 405 -1.00 14.78 15.78
CA SER A 405 -1.02 13.85 16.90
C SER A 405 -2.44 13.52 17.35
N SER A 406 -3.32 14.52 17.42
CA SER A 406 -4.73 14.34 17.76
C SER A 406 -5.44 13.48 16.70
N ARG A 407 -5.21 13.72 15.40
CA ARG A 407 -5.74 12.89 14.32
C ARG A 407 -5.23 11.44 14.41
N LYS A 408 -3.93 11.24 14.63
CA LYS A 408 -3.32 9.92 14.79
C LYS A 408 -3.86 9.18 16.02
N ASN A 409 -4.07 9.88 17.16
CA ASN A 409 -4.67 9.29 18.34
C ASN A 409 -6.14 8.91 18.13
N THR A 410 -6.93 9.74 17.46
CA THR A 410 -8.34 9.43 17.15
C THR A 410 -8.41 8.24 16.21
N GLN A 411 -7.56 8.19 15.18
CA GLN A 411 -7.48 7.06 14.26
C GLN A 411 -7.07 5.78 15.02
N ARG A 412 -6.07 5.86 15.91
CA ARG A 412 -5.65 4.71 16.74
C ARG A 412 -6.78 4.20 17.64
N VAL A 413 -7.52 5.10 18.31
CA VAL A 413 -8.65 4.71 19.16
C VAL A 413 -9.76 4.07 18.36
N LEU A 414 -10.04 4.55 17.15
CA LEU A 414 -11.03 3.96 16.25
C LEU A 414 -10.56 2.60 15.71
N GLU A 415 -9.29 2.45 15.38
CA GLU A 415 -8.68 1.16 15.01
C GLU A 415 -8.70 0.16 16.18
N GLU A 416 -8.43 0.61 17.40
CA GLU A 416 -8.55 -0.20 18.63
C GLU A 416 -10.00 -0.61 18.93
N LEU A 417 -10.98 0.25 18.65
CA LEU A 417 -12.40 -0.06 18.76
C LEU A 417 -12.88 -1.00 17.65
N ALA A 418 -12.38 -0.83 16.42
CA ALA A 418 -12.68 -1.69 15.29
C ALA A 418 -12.02 -3.08 15.43
N ALA A 419 -10.82 -3.13 15.99
CA ALA A 419 -10.10 -4.36 16.33
C ALA A 419 -10.70 -5.02 17.57
N ASN A 420 -12.00 -5.28 17.56
CA ASN A 420 -12.74 -5.82 18.68
C ASN A 420 -12.20 -7.21 19.07
N ASP A 421 -11.38 -7.26 20.13
CA ASP A 421 -10.80 -8.52 20.67
C ASP A 421 -11.84 -9.55 21.11
N LEU A 422 -13.13 -9.20 21.12
CA LEU A 422 -14.21 -10.13 21.37
C LEU A 422 -14.18 -11.33 20.41
N TYR A 423 -13.89 -11.10 19.14
CA TYR A 423 -13.79 -12.19 18.15
C TYR A 423 -12.58 -13.09 18.40
N VAL A 424 -11.48 -12.56 18.88
CA VAL A 424 -10.32 -13.36 19.31
C VAL A 424 -10.68 -14.23 20.49
N LYS A 425 -11.38 -13.70 21.48
CA LYS A 425 -11.87 -14.48 22.65
C LYS A 425 -12.86 -15.57 22.22
N VAL A 426 -13.79 -15.27 21.31
CA VAL A 426 -14.73 -16.26 20.77
C VAL A 426 -13.98 -17.36 20.01
N ALA A 427 -12.97 -17.00 19.20
CA ALA A 427 -12.15 -17.97 18.49
C ALA A 427 -11.33 -18.85 19.46
N GLN A 428 -10.79 -18.28 20.54
CA GLN A 428 -10.10 -19.02 21.61
C GLN A 428 -11.01 -20.03 22.30
N LEU A 429 -12.29 -19.68 22.54
CA LEU A 429 -13.27 -20.60 23.12
C LEU A 429 -13.63 -21.76 22.19
N ARG A 430 -13.63 -21.52 20.87
CA ARG A 430 -13.88 -22.58 19.87
C ARG A 430 -12.69 -23.51 19.66
N SER A 431 -11.48 -23.06 19.93
CA SER A 431 -10.24 -23.84 19.76
C SER A 431 -9.93 -24.77 20.95
N LYS A 432 -10.67 -24.62 22.06
CA LYS A 432 -10.68 -25.53 23.21
C LYS A 432 -11.62 -26.68 22.96
#